data_599eea2e9de875addf5b564a5e206556
#
_entry.id   599eea2e9de875addf5b564a5e206556
#
_cell.length_a   1.000
_cell.length_b   1.000
_cell.length_c   1.000
_cell.angle_alpha   90.00
_cell.angle_beta   90.00
_cell.angle_gamma   90.00
#
_symmetry.space_group_name_H-M   'P 1'
#
loop_
_entity.id
_entity.type
_entity.pdbx_description
1 polymer ?
#
loop_
_entity_poly.entity_id
_entity_poly.type
_entity_poly.pdbx_seq_one_letter_code
_entity_poly.pdbx_strand_id
1 'polypeptide(L)'
;MSFSRKKPLVVALLVLVAVVVLLELTPAEERDNTAIASIRLPVTVATAMPASESLVVTITGTTAPRWPVTMTSLLTGQVDYVDAELEPGVLLQAGQLLARLDPVHLLADAEQAQWRVANAELTLAREQHEQTVALKQLARHRSTAFARRELQIAAASAELKAAKQALRSARQRVADSEVIAPFAAVVLRRVVVPGQQVQQGDELLQLAASDSVDVVVPLSEQVWQRLGSKMPTHAITVRDRQGQSWPARIRYLDPSVDENTRQRQLVLSVSDPYAKTRNSQLYPDQQVSVEIALPEQMNVVRLPLSVLTEDAQVWSLSQQDTLQLEEVTLLQQNGHEIWLQFHKNKNQARRIAVFPLSSMLEGQQVLPKMRVDKPQLEASL
;
A
#
# COMPACT_ATOMS: atom_id res chain seq x y z
N MET A 1 -20.52 68.10 102.53
CA MET A 1 -20.55 66.63 102.56
C MET A 1 -20.80 66.08 101.20
N SER A 2 -19.83 65.63 100.46
CA SER A 2 -19.98 64.75 99.29
C SER A 2 -18.57 64.24 98.81
N PHE A 3 -18.00 63.28 99.51
CA PHE A 3 -16.66 62.75 99.18
C PHE A 3 -16.71 61.20 98.89
N SER A 4 -17.87 60.64 98.50
CA SER A 4 -18.00 59.17 98.50
C SER A 4 -18.28 58.53 97.06
N ARG A 5 -18.34 59.29 95.99
CA ARG A 5 -18.74 58.69 94.65
C ARG A 5 -17.57 58.50 93.64
N LYS A 6 -16.34 58.91 93.97
CA LYS A 6 -15.20 58.77 93.03
C LYS A 6 -14.34 57.55 93.22
N LYS A 7 -14.50 56.84 94.37
CA LYS A 7 -13.66 55.64 94.70
C LYS A 7 -13.88 54.46 93.71
N PRO A 8 -15.11 54.12 93.24
CA PRO A 8 -15.23 52.99 92.36
C PRO A 8 -14.68 53.27 90.99
N LEU A 9 -14.67 54.54 90.54
CA LEU A 9 -14.18 54.93 89.19
C LEU A 9 -12.64 54.89 89.13
N VAL A 10 -11.96 55.22 90.22
CA VAL A 10 -10.49 55.13 90.36
C VAL A 10 -10.05 53.63 90.38
N VAL A 11 -10.83 52.80 91.10
CA VAL A 11 -10.55 51.34 91.12
C VAL A 11 -10.76 50.71 89.78
N ALA A 12 -11.81 51.05 89.02
CA ALA A 12 -12.07 50.57 87.67
C ALA A 12 -10.94 51.00 86.72
N LEU A 13 -10.45 52.24 86.80
CA LEU A 13 -9.37 52.75 86.01
C LEU A 13 -8.03 51.98 86.31
N LEU A 14 -7.76 51.72 87.64
CA LEU A 14 -6.58 50.95 88.05
C LEU A 14 -6.61 49.50 87.56
N VAL A 15 -7.82 48.90 87.59
CA VAL A 15 -7.98 47.51 87.08
C VAL A 15 -7.81 47.51 85.52
N LEU A 16 -8.35 48.55 84.82
CA LEU A 16 -8.15 48.63 83.39
C LEU A 16 -6.70 48.85 82.99
N VAL A 17 -5.97 49.70 83.73
CA VAL A 17 -4.52 49.89 83.52
C VAL A 17 -3.76 48.60 83.79
N ALA A 18 -4.09 47.89 84.86
CA ALA A 18 -3.46 46.59 85.24
C ALA A 18 -3.71 45.53 84.21
N VAL A 19 -4.91 45.49 83.58
CA VAL A 19 -5.24 44.57 82.45
C VAL A 19 -4.46 44.90 81.21
N VAL A 20 -4.35 46.21 80.87
CA VAL A 20 -3.57 46.66 79.71
C VAL A 20 -2.08 46.35 79.89
N VAL A 21 -1.51 46.59 81.13
CA VAL A 21 -0.10 46.25 81.46
C VAL A 21 0.09 44.73 81.42
N LEU A 22 -0.88 43.92 81.87
CA LEU A 22 -0.82 42.48 81.81
C LEU A 22 -0.89 41.96 80.40
N LEU A 23 -1.62 42.61 79.51
CA LEU A 23 -1.69 42.32 78.05
C LEU A 23 -0.38 42.66 77.31
N GLU A 24 0.31 43.75 77.76
CA GLU A 24 1.60 44.13 77.16
C GLU A 24 2.76 43.27 77.77
N LEU A 25 2.63 42.69 78.92
CA LEU A 25 3.62 41.81 79.51
C LEU A 25 3.48 40.35 79.18
N THR A 26 2.38 39.94 78.47
CA THR A 26 2.30 38.63 77.81
C THR A 26 3.15 38.69 76.58
N PRO A 27 4.31 37.97 76.48
CA PRO A 27 5.06 37.90 75.28
C PRO A 27 4.11 37.31 74.24
N ALA A 28 3.87 38.04 73.08
CA ALA A 28 3.23 37.47 71.89
C ALA A 28 4.08 36.23 71.56
N GLU A 29 3.50 35.05 71.73
CA GLU A 29 4.09 33.88 71.09
C GLU A 29 4.32 34.27 69.62
N GLU A 30 5.61 34.55 69.34
CA GLU A 30 6.08 34.49 67.91
C GLU A 30 5.64 33.12 67.46
N ARG A 31 4.51 33.06 66.73
CA ARG A 31 4.21 31.90 65.90
C ARG A 31 5.44 31.76 65.02
N ASP A 32 6.32 30.86 65.44
CA ASP A 32 7.33 30.30 64.56
C ASP A 32 6.60 29.99 63.25
N ASN A 33 6.73 30.88 62.27
CA ASN A 33 6.48 30.58 60.90
C ASN A 33 7.54 29.54 60.53
N THR A 34 7.42 28.33 61.11
CA THR A 34 8.03 27.16 60.53
C THR A 34 7.46 27.15 59.13
N ALA A 35 8.27 27.66 58.19
CA ALA A 35 8.05 27.54 56.77
C ALA A 35 7.54 26.14 56.56
N ILE A 36 6.27 26.00 56.23
CA ILE A 36 5.68 24.73 55.82
C ILE A 36 6.64 24.25 54.76
N ALA A 37 7.51 23.28 55.14
CA ALA A 37 8.44 22.68 54.21
C ALA A 37 7.57 22.22 53.06
N SER A 38 7.63 22.96 51.99
CA SER A 38 6.80 22.68 50.79
C SER A 38 7.10 21.23 50.46
N ILE A 39 6.13 20.36 50.71
CA ILE A 39 6.24 18.92 50.38
C ILE A 39 6.42 18.88 48.87
N ARG A 40 7.69 18.80 48.46
CA ARG A 40 8.01 18.72 47.04
C ARG A 40 7.50 17.38 46.51
N LEU A 41 6.56 17.45 45.58
CA LEU A 41 5.96 16.27 44.96
C LEU A 41 7.06 15.48 44.22
N PRO A 42 7.28 14.19 44.53
CA PRO A 42 8.23 13.38 43.75
C PRO A 42 7.65 13.11 42.35
N VAL A 43 8.38 13.48 41.33
CA VAL A 43 7.94 13.31 39.89
C VAL A 43 8.97 12.45 39.16
N THR A 44 8.50 11.37 38.55
CA THR A 44 9.34 10.55 37.68
C THR A 44 9.60 11.29 36.39
N VAL A 45 10.86 11.46 36.03
CA VAL A 45 11.28 12.21 34.81
C VAL A 45 12.05 11.32 33.86
N ALA A 46 11.83 11.55 32.58
CA ALA A 46 12.62 11.02 31.45
C ALA A 46 13.31 12.17 30.74
N THR A 47 14.50 11.93 30.19
CA THR A 47 15.21 12.90 29.39
C THR A 47 14.75 12.78 27.94
N ALA A 48 14.18 13.84 27.41
CA ALA A 48 13.73 13.98 26.04
C ALA A 48 14.83 14.66 25.20
N MET A 49 15.48 13.92 24.34
CA MET A 49 16.50 14.43 23.42
C MET A 49 15.90 14.53 22.01
N PRO A 50 15.86 15.73 21.40
CA PRO A 50 15.46 15.86 20.02
C PRO A 50 16.43 15.14 19.09
N ALA A 51 15.88 14.31 18.22
CA ALA A 51 16.62 13.54 17.22
C ALA A 51 15.99 13.73 15.83
N SER A 52 16.71 13.30 14.81
CA SER A 52 16.17 13.16 13.46
C SER A 52 15.60 11.75 13.34
N GLU A 53 14.30 11.65 13.07
CA GLU A 53 13.57 10.38 13.04
C GLU A 53 12.82 10.22 11.73
N SER A 54 12.90 9.02 11.14
CA SER A 54 12.05 8.63 10.02
C SER A 54 10.82 7.93 10.56
N LEU A 55 9.68 8.59 10.45
CA LEU A 55 8.40 8.03 10.87
C LEU A 55 7.87 7.06 9.83
N VAL A 56 7.15 6.03 10.26
CA VAL A 56 6.56 5.03 9.37
C VAL A 56 5.05 5.06 9.50
N VAL A 57 4.37 5.26 8.38
CA VAL A 57 2.91 5.13 8.32
C VAL A 57 2.56 3.71 7.91
N THR A 58 1.76 3.04 8.72
CA THR A 58 1.24 1.70 8.44
C THR A 58 -0.20 1.80 7.98
N ILE A 59 -0.50 1.26 6.80
CA ILE A 59 -1.83 1.28 6.19
C ILE A 59 -2.18 -0.13 5.73
N THR A 60 -3.44 -0.51 5.87
CA THR A 60 -3.92 -1.77 5.32
C THR A 60 -4.21 -1.60 3.83
N GLY A 61 -3.64 -2.49 3.01
CA GLY A 61 -3.91 -2.61 1.59
C GLY A 61 -4.48 -3.97 1.22
N THR A 62 -4.92 -4.10 -0.02
CA THR A 62 -5.36 -5.37 -0.59
C THR A 62 -4.57 -5.66 -1.85
N THR A 63 -4.09 -6.88 -2.00
CA THR A 63 -3.41 -7.31 -3.22
C THR A 63 -4.43 -7.47 -4.35
N ALA A 64 -4.05 -7.11 -5.56
CA ALA A 64 -4.87 -7.22 -6.76
C ALA A 64 -4.08 -7.88 -7.89
N PRO A 65 -4.74 -8.66 -8.74
CA PRO A 65 -4.06 -9.30 -9.86
C PRO A 65 -3.59 -8.23 -10.86
N ARG A 66 -2.37 -8.35 -11.32
CA ARG A 66 -1.88 -7.53 -12.42
C ARG A 66 -2.24 -8.17 -13.74
N TRP A 67 -2.79 -7.37 -14.67
CA TRP A 67 -3.27 -7.81 -15.98
C TRP A 67 -4.20 -9.04 -15.89
N PRO A 68 -5.32 -8.95 -15.16
CA PRO A 68 -6.26 -10.04 -15.16
C PRO A 68 -6.84 -10.22 -16.57
N VAL A 69 -6.73 -11.44 -17.10
CA VAL A 69 -7.21 -11.80 -18.43
C VAL A 69 -8.15 -13.00 -18.30
N THR A 70 -9.35 -12.85 -18.85
CA THR A 70 -10.27 -13.97 -19.04
C THR A 70 -10.00 -14.57 -20.42
N MET A 71 -9.53 -15.80 -20.44
CA MET A 71 -9.32 -16.58 -21.66
C MET A 71 -10.66 -17.19 -22.08
N THR A 72 -11.10 -16.86 -23.28
CA THR A 72 -12.36 -17.36 -23.83
C THR A 72 -12.11 -18.25 -25.04
N SER A 73 -13.02 -19.16 -25.32
CA SER A 73 -12.95 -19.96 -26.56
C SER A 73 -13.13 -19.09 -27.79
N LEU A 74 -12.20 -19.20 -28.73
CA LEU A 74 -12.30 -18.51 -30.03
C LEU A 74 -13.20 -19.27 -31.04
N LEU A 75 -13.44 -20.55 -30.79
CA LEU A 75 -14.21 -21.45 -31.65
C LEU A 75 -15.25 -22.23 -30.85
N THR A 76 -16.26 -22.73 -31.55
CA THR A 76 -17.20 -23.71 -31.01
C THR A 76 -16.68 -25.13 -31.26
N GLY A 77 -16.65 -25.96 -30.24
CA GLY A 77 -16.18 -27.34 -30.34
C GLY A 77 -16.12 -28.08 -29.01
N GLN A 78 -15.70 -29.32 -29.05
CA GLN A 78 -15.46 -30.13 -27.84
C GLN A 78 -14.01 -29.93 -27.39
N VAL A 79 -13.79 -29.84 -26.09
CA VAL A 79 -12.46 -29.77 -25.48
C VAL A 79 -11.84 -31.19 -25.49
N ASP A 80 -10.80 -31.38 -26.28
CA ASP A 80 -10.05 -32.63 -26.39
C ASP A 80 -8.99 -32.78 -25.29
N TYR A 81 -8.31 -31.66 -25.00
CA TYR A 81 -7.18 -31.65 -24.06
C TYR A 81 -7.27 -30.48 -23.10
N VAL A 82 -6.96 -30.75 -21.83
CA VAL A 82 -6.67 -29.74 -20.80
C VAL A 82 -5.43 -30.20 -20.05
N ASP A 83 -4.48 -29.29 -19.83
CA ASP A 83 -3.26 -29.59 -19.09
C ASP A 83 -3.64 -30.09 -17.67
N ALA A 84 -3.09 -31.25 -17.28
CA ALA A 84 -3.41 -31.89 -16.01
C ALA A 84 -2.95 -31.09 -14.78
N GLU A 85 -1.91 -30.25 -14.95
CA GLU A 85 -1.39 -29.41 -13.87
C GLU A 85 -2.09 -28.04 -13.80
N LEU A 86 -3.08 -27.78 -14.64
CA LEU A 86 -3.77 -26.50 -14.75
C LEU A 86 -4.76 -26.28 -13.60
N GLU A 87 -4.22 -25.98 -12.41
CA GLU A 87 -5.02 -25.72 -11.20
C GLU A 87 -4.79 -24.27 -10.71
N PRO A 88 -5.77 -23.67 -9.98
CA PRO A 88 -5.58 -22.34 -9.39
C PRO A 88 -4.31 -22.26 -8.54
N GLY A 89 -3.52 -21.20 -8.76
CA GLY A 89 -2.24 -20.97 -8.10
C GLY A 89 -1.03 -21.52 -8.86
N VAL A 90 -1.20 -22.30 -9.91
CA VAL A 90 -0.09 -22.80 -10.75
C VAL A 90 0.48 -21.69 -11.62
N LEU A 91 1.82 -21.67 -11.73
CA LEU A 91 2.56 -20.73 -12.57
C LEU A 91 2.75 -21.30 -13.97
N LEU A 92 2.39 -20.52 -14.97
CA LEU A 92 2.47 -20.85 -16.38
C LEU A 92 3.59 -20.07 -17.07
N GLN A 93 4.19 -20.67 -18.07
CA GLN A 93 5.13 -19.99 -18.95
C GLN A 93 4.40 -19.39 -20.17
N ALA A 94 4.91 -18.28 -20.71
CA ALA A 94 4.40 -17.73 -21.96
C ALA A 94 4.49 -18.77 -23.09
N GLY A 95 3.39 -18.92 -23.86
CA GLY A 95 3.29 -19.90 -24.94
C GLY A 95 2.98 -21.33 -24.51
N GLN A 96 2.79 -21.62 -23.21
CA GLN A 96 2.38 -22.93 -22.70
C GLN A 96 0.97 -23.26 -23.20
N LEU A 97 0.78 -24.49 -23.73
CA LEU A 97 -0.53 -25.00 -24.10
C LEU A 97 -1.34 -25.32 -22.85
N LEU A 98 -2.53 -24.76 -22.74
CA LEU A 98 -3.40 -24.90 -21.57
C LEU A 98 -4.57 -25.83 -21.83
N ALA A 99 -5.21 -25.66 -23.00
CA ALA A 99 -6.32 -26.49 -23.46
C ALA A 99 -6.33 -26.53 -24.98
N ARG A 100 -6.98 -27.53 -25.55
CA ARG A 100 -7.17 -27.64 -27.00
C ARG A 100 -8.57 -28.18 -27.29
N LEU A 101 -9.23 -27.58 -28.28
CA LEU A 101 -10.44 -28.12 -28.85
C LEU A 101 -10.10 -29.20 -29.88
N ASP A 102 -11.05 -30.13 -30.11
CA ASP A 102 -10.88 -31.19 -31.13
C ASP A 102 -10.52 -30.58 -32.50
N PRO A 103 -9.30 -30.84 -33.02
CA PRO A 103 -8.82 -30.21 -34.24
C PRO A 103 -9.16 -31.01 -35.50
N VAL A 104 -9.80 -32.19 -35.39
CA VAL A 104 -9.94 -33.11 -36.51
C VAL A 104 -10.55 -32.48 -37.73
N HIS A 105 -11.69 -31.81 -37.61
CA HIS A 105 -12.33 -31.13 -38.71
C HIS A 105 -11.58 -29.92 -39.22
N LEU A 106 -10.92 -29.19 -38.35
CA LEU A 106 -10.10 -28.01 -38.68
C LEU A 106 -8.82 -28.39 -39.46
N LEU A 107 -8.21 -29.50 -39.12
CA LEU A 107 -7.08 -30.06 -39.84
C LEU A 107 -7.49 -30.53 -41.26
N ALA A 108 -8.65 -31.23 -41.36
CA ALA A 108 -9.17 -31.64 -42.66
C ALA A 108 -9.46 -30.42 -43.58
N ASP A 109 -10.01 -29.35 -43.03
CA ASP A 109 -10.24 -28.08 -43.76
C ASP A 109 -8.92 -27.47 -44.24
N ALA A 110 -7.88 -27.45 -43.40
CA ALA A 110 -6.55 -26.93 -43.73
C ALA A 110 -5.88 -27.73 -44.84
N GLU A 111 -5.96 -29.09 -44.78
CA GLU A 111 -5.46 -29.99 -45.82
C GLU A 111 -6.21 -29.76 -47.15
N GLN A 112 -7.55 -29.62 -47.13
CA GLN A 112 -8.33 -29.31 -48.31
C GLN A 112 -7.93 -27.96 -48.92
N ALA A 113 -7.72 -26.94 -48.11
CA ALA A 113 -7.25 -25.63 -48.58
C ALA A 113 -5.83 -25.70 -49.14
N GLN A 114 -4.95 -26.52 -48.58
CA GLN A 114 -3.60 -26.79 -49.11
C GLN A 114 -3.65 -27.42 -50.48
N TRP A 115 -4.54 -28.42 -50.69
CA TRP A 115 -4.77 -29.02 -51.97
C TRP A 115 -5.24 -28.00 -53.03
N ARG A 116 -6.17 -27.07 -52.64
CA ARG A 116 -6.63 -26.00 -53.57
C ARG A 116 -5.47 -25.07 -53.98
N VAL A 117 -4.55 -24.74 -53.11
CA VAL A 117 -3.35 -23.96 -53.43
C VAL A 117 -2.49 -24.69 -54.46
N ALA A 118 -2.20 -26.00 -54.24
CA ALA A 118 -1.42 -26.78 -55.19
C ALA A 118 -2.04 -26.89 -56.56
N ASN A 119 -3.36 -27.03 -56.64
CA ASN A 119 -4.13 -27.04 -57.90
C ASN A 119 -4.11 -25.69 -58.63
N ALA A 120 -4.25 -24.58 -57.87
CA ALA A 120 -4.18 -23.23 -58.45
C ALA A 120 -2.74 -22.89 -58.93
N GLU A 121 -1.71 -23.38 -58.24
CA GLU A 121 -0.33 -23.24 -58.69
C GLU A 121 -0.06 -24.00 -59.99
N LEU A 122 -0.59 -25.23 -60.10
CA LEU A 122 -0.50 -26.02 -61.33
C LEU A 122 -1.24 -25.28 -62.48
N THR A 123 -2.43 -24.74 -62.26
CA THR A 123 -3.20 -23.97 -63.25
C THR A 123 -2.42 -22.77 -63.73
N LEU A 124 -1.86 -21.96 -62.81
CA LEU A 124 -1.05 -20.81 -63.18
C LEU A 124 0.18 -21.18 -63.98
N ALA A 125 0.90 -22.26 -63.57
CA ALA A 125 2.07 -22.75 -64.30
C ALA A 125 1.70 -23.21 -65.72
N ARG A 126 0.54 -23.87 -65.88
CA ARG A 126 0.04 -24.27 -67.19
C ARG A 126 -0.24 -23.04 -68.08
N GLU A 127 -0.95 -22.05 -67.59
CA GLU A 127 -1.24 -20.83 -68.34
C GLU A 127 0.03 -20.06 -68.73
N GLN A 128 1.02 -20.01 -67.86
CA GLN A 128 2.34 -19.40 -68.11
C GLN A 128 3.11 -20.14 -69.18
N HIS A 129 3.08 -21.49 -69.17
CA HIS A 129 3.68 -22.30 -70.20
C HIS A 129 3.01 -22.06 -71.57
N GLU A 130 1.68 -22.11 -71.59
CA GLU A 130 0.89 -21.86 -72.83
C GLU A 130 1.08 -20.43 -73.37
N GLN A 131 1.22 -19.41 -72.51
CA GLN A 131 1.65 -18.07 -72.86
C GLN A 131 2.98 -18.09 -73.59
N THR A 132 3.96 -18.81 -73.10
CA THR A 132 5.31 -18.92 -73.65
C THR A 132 5.24 -19.51 -75.08
N VAL A 133 4.39 -20.53 -75.28
CA VAL A 133 4.15 -21.15 -76.59
C VAL A 133 3.43 -20.15 -77.50
N ALA A 134 2.36 -19.47 -77.05
CA ALA A 134 1.62 -18.53 -77.83
C ALA A 134 2.47 -17.34 -78.34
N LEU A 135 3.32 -16.78 -77.47
CA LEU A 135 4.24 -15.68 -77.81
C LEU A 135 5.29 -16.05 -78.81
N LYS A 136 5.68 -17.31 -78.95
CA LYS A 136 6.59 -17.81 -80.00
C LYS A 136 5.88 -17.87 -81.37
N GLN A 137 4.57 -18.07 -81.40
CA GLN A 137 3.77 -18.20 -82.62
C GLN A 137 3.14 -16.90 -83.13
N LEU A 138 2.94 -15.90 -82.24
CA LEU A 138 2.27 -14.66 -82.55
C LEU A 138 3.24 -13.60 -83.11
N ALA A 139 2.86 -12.92 -84.22
CA ALA A 139 3.56 -11.75 -84.68
C ALA A 139 3.41 -10.58 -83.71
N ARG A 140 4.53 -9.96 -83.32
CA ARG A 140 4.60 -8.95 -82.23
C ARG A 140 3.66 -7.75 -82.33
N HIS A 141 3.16 -7.40 -83.52
CA HIS A 141 2.45 -6.13 -83.75
C HIS A 141 0.92 -6.22 -83.97
N ARG A 142 0.32 -7.42 -83.87
CA ARG A 142 -1.13 -7.63 -84.12
C ARG A 142 -1.82 -8.57 -83.12
N SER A 143 -1.20 -8.83 -81.94
CA SER A 143 -1.81 -9.73 -80.96
C SER A 143 -2.57 -8.98 -79.86
N THR A 144 -3.78 -9.41 -79.55
CA THR A 144 -4.61 -8.89 -78.46
C THR A 144 -4.09 -9.44 -77.10
N ALA A 145 -4.45 -8.79 -76.01
CA ALA A 145 -4.11 -9.27 -74.65
C ALA A 145 -4.66 -10.69 -74.40
N PHE A 146 -5.80 -11.02 -74.95
CA PHE A 146 -6.41 -12.36 -74.93
C PHE A 146 -5.56 -13.40 -75.70
N ALA A 147 -5.07 -13.08 -76.86
CA ALA A 147 -4.19 -13.96 -77.61
C ALA A 147 -2.85 -14.16 -76.98
N ARG A 148 -2.35 -13.21 -76.16
CA ARG A 148 -1.16 -13.31 -75.34
C ARG A 148 -1.41 -13.95 -73.97
N ARG A 149 -2.62 -14.43 -73.73
CA ARG A 149 -3.01 -15.10 -72.46
C ARG A 149 -2.83 -14.25 -71.23
N GLU A 150 -2.70 -12.94 -71.31
CA GLU A 150 -2.48 -12.05 -70.15
C GLU A 150 -3.68 -12.09 -69.21
N LEU A 151 -4.92 -12.14 -69.77
CA LEU A 151 -6.12 -12.20 -68.90
C LEU A 151 -6.25 -13.56 -68.17
N GLN A 152 -5.88 -14.66 -68.86
CA GLN A 152 -5.91 -16.01 -68.29
C GLN A 152 -4.88 -16.13 -67.14
N ILE A 153 -3.69 -15.60 -67.32
CA ILE A 153 -2.67 -15.56 -66.24
C ILE A 153 -3.12 -14.65 -65.12
N ALA A 154 -3.71 -13.49 -65.43
CA ALA A 154 -4.24 -12.63 -64.38
C ALA A 154 -5.35 -13.33 -63.58
N ALA A 155 -6.27 -14.06 -64.25
CA ALA A 155 -7.30 -14.85 -63.59
C ALA A 155 -6.70 -15.98 -62.71
N ALA A 156 -5.79 -16.79 -63.28
CA ALA A 156 -5.12 -17.87 -62.55
C ALA A 156 -4.29 -17.36 -61.36
N SER A 157 -3.62 -16.21 -61.49
CA SER A 157 -2.89 -15.59 -60.41
C SER A 157 -3.81 -15.07 -59.29
N ALA A 158 -4.99 -14.55 -59.67
CA ALA A 158 -6.01 -14.14 -58.70
C ALA A 158 -6.60 -15.33 -57.94
N GLU A 159 -6.84 -16.46 -58.67
CA GLU A 159 -7.29 -17.71 -58.05
C GLU A 159 -6.28 -18.27 -57.08
N LEU A 160 -4.99 -18.30 -57.43
CA LEU A 160 -3.91 -18.71 -56.51
C LEU A 160 -3.85 -17.81 -55.28
N LYS A 161 -3.99 -16.51 -55.44
CA LYS A 161 -4.04 -15.57 -54.33
C LYS A 161 -5.22 -15.86 -53.40
N ALA A 162 -6.40 -16.12 -53.96
CA ALA A 162 -7.58 -16.48 -53.16
C ALA A 162 -7.40 -17.81 -52.43
N ALA A 163 -6.85 -18.83 -53.10
CA ALA A 163 -6.55 -20.13 -52.49
C ALA A 163 -5.55 -19.98 -51.34
N LYS A 164 -4.50 -19.18 -51.52
CA LYS A 164 -3.51 -18.90 -50.42
C LYS A 164 -4.14 -18.18 -49.24
N GLN A 165 -5.09 -17.28 -49.44
CA GLN A 165 -5.83 -16.64 -48.36
C GLN A 165 -6.75 -17.64 -47.62
N ALA A 166 -7.44 -18.51 -48.37
CA ALA A 166 -8.27 -19.56 -47.79
C ALA A 166 -7.45 -20.51 -46.90
N LEU A 167 -6.26 -20.93 -47.37
CA LEU A 167 -5.33 -21.74 -46.58
C LEU A 167 -4.89 -21.02 -45.32
N ARG A 168 -4.54 -19.75 -45.40
CA ARG A 168 -4.14 -18.96 -44.21
C ARG A 168 -5.26 -18.90 -43.22
N SER A 169 -6.49 -18.65 -43.62
CA SER A 169 -7.67 -18.66 -42.74
C SER A 169 -7.93 -20.02 -42.11
N ALA A 170 -7.77 -21.12 -42.87
CA ALA A 170 -7.94 -22.47 -42.33
C ALA A 170 -6.85 -22.79 -41.24
N ARG A 171 -5.59 -22.45 -41.54
CA ARG A 171 -4.50 -22.61 -40.57
C ARG A 171 -4.68 -21.76 -39.33
N GLN A 172 -5.22 -20.54 -39.46
CA GLN A 172 -5.53 -19.70 -38.32
C GLN A 172 -6.60 -20.34 -37.43
N ARG A 173 -7.64 -20.95 -37.98
CA ARG A 173 -8.65 -21.68 -37.17
C ARG A 173 -8.07 -22.89 -36.43
N VAL A 174 -7.09 -23.58 -37.04
CA VAL A 174 -6.35 -24.62 -36.33
C VAL A 174 -5.57 -24.03 -35.14
N ALA A 175 -4.87 -22.92 -35.33
CA ALA A 175 -4.18 -22.22 -34.24
C ALA A 175 -5.15 -21.71 -33.18
N ASP A 176 -6.31 -21.19 -33.57
CA ASP A 176 -7.36 -20.71 -32.65
C ASP A 176 -8.02 -21.83 -31.83
N SER A 177 -7.83 -23.12 -32.22
CA SER A 177 -8.28 -24.26 -31.43
C SER A 177 -7.37 -24.56 -30.24
N GLU A 178 -6.15 -23.99 -30.21
CA GLU A 178 -5.21 -24.13 -29.14
C GLU A 178 -5.28 -22.92 -28.22
N VAL A 179 -5.56 -23.15 -26.91
CA VAL A 179 -5.58 -22.11 -25.88
C VAL A 179 -4.20 -22.09 -25.24
N ILE A 180 -3.44 -21.03 -25.50
CA ILE A 180 -2.06 -20.87 -25.02
C ILE A 180 -1.96 -19.67 -24.07
N ALA A 181 -1.04 -19.74 -23.11
CA ALA A 181 -0.78 -18.63 -22.18
C ALA A 181 -0.14 -17.44 -22.94
N PRO A 182 -0.75 -16.25 -22.94
CA PRO A 182 -0.23 -15.09 -23.69
C PRO A 182 1.04 -14.48 -23.10
N PHE A 183 1.27 -14.70 -21.79
CA PHE A 183 2.43 -14.24 -21.01
C PHE A 183 2.67 -15.20 -19.86
N ALA A 184 3.78 -15.01 -19.13
CA ALA A 184 4.02 -15.75 -17.88
C ALA A 184 2.97 -15.38 -16.85
N ALA A 185 2.14 -16.35 -16.45
CA ALA A 185 0.91 -16.12 -15.71
C ALA A 185 0.78 -17.02 -14.48
N VAL A 186 -0.10 -16.64 -13.57
CA VAL A 186 -0.68 -17.49 -12.54
C VAL A 186 -2.13 -17.78 -12.88
N VAL A 187 -2.56 -19.01 -12.68
CA VAL A 187 -3.96 -19.39 -12.83
C VAL A 187 -4.76 -18.88 -11.66
N LEU A 188 -5.75 -18.01 -11.91
CA LEU A 188 -6.69 -17.55 -10.89
C LEU A 188 -7.88 -18.49 -10.78
N ARG A 189 -8.42 -18.93 -11.92
CA ARG A 189 -9.60 -19.77 -11.98
C ARG A 189 -9.57 -20.64 -13.24
N ARG A 190 -9.99 -21.89 -13.11
CA ARG A 190 -10.23 -22.81 -14.20
C ARG A 190 -11.72 -23.15 -14.28
N VAL A 191 -12.32 -23.02 -15.45
CA VAL A 191 -13.71 -23.36 -15.72
C VAL A 191 -13.80 -24.57 -16.66
N VAL A 192 -12.85 -24.66 -17.60
CA VAL A 192 -12.82 -25.71 -18.63
C VAL A 192 -12.45 -27.08 -18.06
N VAL A 193 -13.12 -28.11 -18.57
CA VAL A 193 -12.84 -29.53 -18.28
C VAL A 193 -12.73 -30.34 -19.57
N PRO A 194 -11.93 -31.42 -19.60
CA PRO A 194 -11.86 -32.30 -20.77
C PRO A 194 -13.22 -32.92 -21.12
N GLY A 195 -13.53 -32.98 -22.41
CA GLY A 195 -14.80 -33.52 -22.91
C GLY A 195 -15.97 -32.53 -22.91
N GLN A 196 -15.80 -31.33 -22.36
CA GLN A 196 -16.82 -30.27 -22.34
C GLN A 196 -17.06 -29.73 -23.74
N GLN A 197 -18.35 -29.50 -24.07
CA GLN A 197 -18.73 -28.72 -25.26
C GLN A 197 -18.68 -27.24 -24.92
N VAL A 198 -17.96 -26.45 -25.74
CA VAL A 198 -17.85 -25.00 -25.55
C VAL A 198 -18.30 -24.27 -26.81
N GLN A 199 -18.80 -23.07 -26.62
CA GLN A 199 -19.16 -22.14 -27.70
C GLN A 199 -18.13 -21.01 -27.81
N GLN A 200 -18.09 -20.35 -28.94
CA GLN A 200 -17.28 -19.16 -29.10
C GLN A 200 -17.70 -18.08 -28.08
N GLY A 201 -16.73 -17.58 -27.29
CA GLY A 201 -16.95 -16.59 -26.24
C GLY A 201 -17.10 -17.20 -24.84
N ASP A 202 -17.25 -18.53 -24.69
CA ASP A 202 -17.30 -19.16 -23.37
C ASP A 202 -15.98 -18.97 -22.61
N GLU A 203 -16.08 -18.66 -21.33
CA GLU A 203 -14.94 -18.53 -20.42
C GLU A 203 -14.30 -19.90 -20.16
N LEU A 204 -13.01 -19.98 -20.35
CA LEU A 204 -12.22 -21.18 -20.11
C LEU A 204 -11.34 -21.05 -18.86
N LEU A 205 -10.67 -19.92 -18.72
CA LEU A 205 -9.65 -19.67 -17.71
C LEU A 205 -9.60 -18.19 -17.33
N GLN A 206 -9.22 -17.90 -16.09
CA GLN A 206 -8.78 -16.57 -15.65
C GLN A 206 -7.32 -16.62 -15.26
N LEU A 207 -6.54 -15.74 -15.84
CA LEU A 207 -5.09 -15.64 -15.61
C LEU A 207 -4.72 -14.24 -15.14
N ALA A 208 -3.59 -14.14 -14.43
CA ALA A 208 -2.96 -12.85 -14.14
C ALA A 208 -1.46 -12.95 -14.37
N ALA A 209 -0.77 -11.84 -14.53
CA ALA A 209 0.69 -11.83 -14.65
C ALA A 209 1.34 -12.42 -13.40
N SER A 210 2.38 -13.23 -13.60
CA SER A 210 3.11 -13.87 -12.49
C SER A 210 4.38 -13.13 -12.08
N ASP A 211 4.83 -12.14 -12.86
CA ASP A 211 6.04 -11.35 -12.59
C ASP A 211 5.84 -10.33 -11.47
N SER A 212 4.60 -9.91 -11.23
CA SER A 212 4.28 -8.92 -10.22
C SER A 212 2.81 -8.98 -9.80
N VAL A 213 2.55 -8.49 -8.58
CA VAL A 213 1.22 -8.29 -8.04
C VAL A 213 1.07 -6.82 -7.65
N ASP A 214 -0.11 -6.27 -7.87
CA ASP A 214 -0.43 -4.92 -7.43
C ASP A 214 -0.96 -4.95 -5.98
N VAL A 215 -0.70 -3.88 -5.22
CA VAL A 215 -1.27 -3.68 -3.89
C VAL A 215 -2.00 -2.35 -3.90
N VAL A 216 -3.31 -2.42 -3.71
CA VAL A 216 -4.19 -1.25 -3.66
C VAL A 216 -4.29 -0.78 -2.21
N VAL A 217 -3.87 0.45 -1.97
CA VAL A 217 -3.81 1.07 -0.63
C VAL A 217 -4.76 2.26 -0.61
N PRO A 218 -5.84 2.20 0.17
CA PRO A 218 -6.74 3.34 0.34
C PRO A 218 -6.08 4.40 1.23
N LEU A 219 -5.94 5.62 0.72
CA LEU A 219 -5.36 6.75 1.41
C LEU A 219 -6.46 7.72 1.87
N SER A 220 -6.61 7.88 3.18
CA SER A 220 -7.43 8.96 3.72
C SER A 220 -6.79 10.32 3.44
N GLU A 221 -7.59 11.39 3.41
CA GLU A 221 -7.10 12.75 3.18
C GLU A 221 -6.01 13.15 4.20
N GLN A 222 -6.16 12.74 5.45
CA GLN A 222 -5.16 13.01 6.50
C GLN A 222 -3.80 12.32 6.21
N VAL A 223 -3.83 11.07 5.77
CA VAL A 223 -2.61 10.33 5.39
C VAL A 223 -2.00 10.95 4.14
N TRP A 224 -2.83 11.30 3.17
CA TRP A 224 -2.40 11.98 1.96
C TRP A 224 -1.66 13.29 2.24
N GLN A 225 -2.21 14.13 3.13
CA GLN A 225 -1.57 15.38 3.54
C GLN A 225 -0.22 15.15 4.25
N ARG A 226 -0.09 14.08 5.04
CA ARG A 226 1.19 13.71 5.70
C ARG A 226 2.24 13.21 4.71
N LEU A 227 1.86 12.45 3.70
CA LEU A 227 2.75 11.98 2.65
C LEU A 227 3.27 13.12 1.79
N GLY A 228 2.51 14.22 1.71
CA GLY A 228 2.83 15.41 0.92
C GLY A 228 2.72 15.18 -0.59
N SER A 229 2.80 16.27 -1.36
CA SER A 229 2.73 16.21 -2.83
C SER A 229 3.95 15.56 -3.50
N LYS A 230 5.04 15.36 -2.76
CA LYS A 230 6.20 14.59 -3.22
C LYS A 230 6.06 13.17 -2.67
N MET A 231 5.56 12.28 -3.50
CA MET A 231 5.56 10.84 -3.21
C MET A 231 6.95 10.43 -2.71
N PRO A 232 7.04 9.79 -1.54
CA PRO A 232 8.33 9.37 -1.03
C PRO A 232 8.96 8.38 -2.01
N THR A 233 10.16 8.69 -2.46
CA THR A 233 11.03 7.74 -3.19
C THR A 233 11.57 6.67 -2.21
N HIS A 234 11.10 6.67 -0.96
CA HIS A 234 11.62 5.91 0.17
C HIS A 234 11.07 4.49 0.17
N ALA A 235 11.75 3.64 0.87
CA ALA A 235 11.42 2.22 0.96
C ALA A 235 9.96 2.01 1.43
N ILE A 236 9.17 1.42 0.55
CA ILE A 236 7.83 0.93 0.86
C ILE A 236 7.93 -0.56 1.05
N THR A 237 7.44 -1.04 2.17
CA THR A 237 7.45 -2.47 2.49
C THR A 237 6.02 -2.96 2.65
N VAL A 238 5.71 -4.03 1.94
CA VAL A 238 4.45 -4.75 2.09
C VAL A 238 4.69 -5.96 2.98
N ARG A 239 3.85 -6.17 3.97
CA ARG A 239 3.96 -7.27 4.92
C ARG A 239 2.65 -8.06 4.97
N ASP A 240 2.74 -9.38 4.89
CA ASP A 240 1.58 -10.26 5.06
C ASP A 240 1.25 -10.49 6.55
N ARG A 241 0.20 -11.27 6.80
CA ARG A 241 -0.21 -11.64 8.16
C ARG A 241 0.78 -12.56 8.88
N GLN A 242 1.67 -13.23 8.14
CA GLN A 242 2.68 -14.13 8.67
C GLN A 242 3.99 -13.42 9.00
N GLY A 243 4.08 -12.11 8.73
CA GLY A 243 5.26 -11.28 8.98
C GLY A 243 6.30 -11.29 7.84
N GLN A 244 6.03 -12.00 6.74
CA GLN A 244 6.88 -11.96 5.56
C GLN A 244 6.77 -10.60 4.88
N SER A 245 7.88 -10.03 4.43
CA SER A 245 7.95 -8.70 3.83
C SER A 245 8.45 -8.72 2.39
N TRP A 246 7.88 -7.82 1.57
CA TRP A 246 8.26 -7.58 0.19
C TRP A 246 8.55 -6.11 -0.04
N PRO A 247 9.63 -5.77 -0.73
CA PRO A 247 9.83 -4.41 -1.20
C PRO A 247 8.78 -4.08 -2.27
N ALA A 248 8.18 -2.91 -2.15
CA ALA A 248 7.20 -2.43 -3.11
C ALA A 248 7.62 -1.09 -3.70
N ARG A 249 7.11 -0.80 -4.90
CA ARG A 249 7.31 0.48 -5.60
C ARG A 249 5.98 1.11 -5.94
N ILE A 250 5.91 2.43 -5.87
CA ILE A 250 4.73 3.15 -6.32
C ILE A 250 4.62 2.95 -7.83
N ARG A 251 3.46 2.46 -8.26
CA ARG A 251 3.12 2.32 -9.67
C ARG A 251 2.39 3.56 -10.17
N TYR A 252 1.30 3.91 -9.51
CA TYR A 252 0.57 5.16 -9.76
C TYR A 252 -0.32 5.50 -8.55
N LEU A 253 -0.76 6.73 -8.54
CA LEU A 253 -1.87 7.20 -7.72
C LEU A 253 -3.09 7.29 -8.61
N ASP A 254 -4.21 6.68 -8.21
CA ASP A 254 -5.45 6.81 -8.95
C ASP A 254 -5.89 8.29 -8.96
N PRO A 255 -6.10 8.89 -10.14
CA PRO A 255 -6.58 10.26 -10.24
C PRO A 255 -8.02 10.40 -9.73
N SER A 256 -8.78 9.32 -9.70
CA SER A 256 -10.15 9.28 -9.16
C SER A 256 -10.15 9.10 -7.65
N VAL A 257 -11.20 9.56 -7.03
CA VAL A 257 -11.51 9.33 -5.62
C VAL A 257 -12.67 8.35 -5.59
N ASP A 258 -12.57 7.30 -4.79
CA ASP A 258 -13.65 6.34 -4.59
C ASP A 258 -14.91 7.06 -4.07
N GLU A 259 -16.03 6.92 -4.77
CA GLU A 259 -17.27 7.66 -4.50
C GLU A 259 -17.86 7.33 -3.13
N ASN A 260 -17.70 6.10 -2.65
CA ASN A 260 -18.27 5.63 -1.40
C ASN A 260 -17.41 6.00 -0.19
N THR A 261 -16.09 5.79 -0.31
CA THR A 261 -15.14 5.98 0.81
C THR A 261 -14.49 7.35 0.81
N ARG A 262 -14.56 8.09 -0.31
CA ARG A 262 -13.87 9.37 -0.55
C ARG A 262 -12.37 9.29 -0.32
N GLN A 263 -11.80 8.11 -0.54
CA GLN A 263 -10.38 7.87 -0.39
C GLN A 263 -9.69 7.80 -1.76
N ARG A 264 -8.45 8.27 -1.82
CA ARG A 264 -7.59 8.07 -2.99
C ARG A 264 -6.97 6.69 -2.94
N GLN A 265 -6.76 6.06 -4.08
CA GLN A 265 -6.12 4.75 -4.14
C GLN A 265 -4.68 4.91 -4.62
N LEU A 266 -3.75 4.48 -3.79
CA LEU A 266 -2.36 4.32 -4.16
C LEU A 266 -2.13 2.88 -4.59
N VAL A 267 -1.64 2.69 -5.81
CA VAL A 267 -1.32 1.37 -6.34
C VAL A 267 0.19 1.17 -6.30
N LEU A 268 0.59 0.15 -5.56
CA LEU A 268 1.98 -0.30 -5.46
C LEU A 268 2.18 -1.54 -6.31
N SER A 269 3.40 -1.79 -6.74
CA SER A 269 3.80 -3.02 -7.43
C SER A 269 4.82 -3.76 -6.59
N VAL A 270 4.56 -5.05 -6.36
CA VAL A 270 5.48 -6.00 -5.73
C VAL A 270 5.99 -6.94 -6.82
N SER A 271 7.30 -7.01 -7.00
CA SER A 271 7.95 -7.92 -7.96
C SER A 271 8.17 -9.30 -7.34
N ASP A 272 8.14 -10.33 -8.19
CA ASP A 272 8.38 -11.72 -7.83
C ASP A 272 7.56 -12.22 -6.62
N PRO A 273 6.21 -12.03 -6.64
CA PRO A 273 5.36 -12.37 -5.50
C PRO A 273 5.31 -13.88 -5.22
N TYR A 274 5.61 -14.71 -6.22
CA TYR A 274 5.54 -16.18 -6.17
C TYR A 274 6.91 -16.86 -6.04
N ALA A 275 7.97 -16.10 -5.69
CA ALA A 275 9.32 -16.66 -5.60
C ALA A 275 9.39 -17.80 -4.56
N LYS A 276 9.80 -18.99 -5.00
CA LYS A 276 9.91 -20.19 -4.16
C LYS A 276 10.97 -20.08 -3.04
N THR A 277 11.84 -19.08 -3.10
CA THR A 277 12.85 -18.78 -2.08
C THR A 277 12.28 -18.16 -0.80
N ARG A 278 11.01 -17.78 -0.80
CA ARG A 278 10.29 -17.16 0.33
C ARG A 278 9.41 -18.17 1.03
N ASN A 279 9.22 -18.01 2.33
CA ASN A 279 8.37 -18.88 3.14
C ASN A 279 6.88 -18.69 2.85
N SER A 280 6.50 -17.56 2.28
CA SER A 280 5.13 -17.21 1.91
C SER A 280 5.10 -16.62 0.52
N GLN A 281 4.00 -16.84 -0.20
CA GLN A 281 3.73 -16.26 -1.52
C GLN A 281 2.60 -15.25 -1.42
N LEU A 282 2.69 -14.19 -2.21
CA LEU A 282 1.71 -13.11 -2.18
C LEU A 282 0.71 -13.28 -3.32
N TYR A 283 -0.44 -13.88 -3.02
CA TYR A 283 -1.53 -14.07 -3.98
C TYR A 283 -2.44 -12.84 -4.07
N PRO A 284 -3.21 -12.67 -5.16
CA PRO A 284 -4.27 -11.67 -5.24
C PRO A 284 -5.33 -11.83 -4.14
N ASP A 285 -6.08 -10.74 -3.87
CA ASP A 285 -7.19 -10.65 -2.92
C ASP A 285 -6.82 -10.92 -1.45
N GLN A 286 -5.53 -10.82 -1.11
CA GLN A 286 -5.05 -10.90 0.27
C GLN A 286 -4.96 -9.52 0.91
N GLN A 287 -5.31 -9.45 2.18
CA GLN A 287 -5.11 -8.26 3.00
C GLN A 287 -3.68 -8.20 3.53
N VAL A 288 -3.01 -7.08 3.32
CA VAL A 288 -1.61 -6.86 3.68
C VAL A 288 -1.43 -5.55 4.44
N SER A 289 -0.36 -5.47 5.21
CA SER A 289 0.07 -4.24 5.86
C SER A 289 1.14 -3.55 5.01
N VAL A 290 0.94 -2.28 4.73
CA VAL A 290 1.87 -1.47 3.93
C VAL A 290 2.53 -0.45 4.83
N GLU A 291 3.83 -0.54 4.96
CA GLU A 291 4.68 0.37 5.72
C GLU A 291 5.33 1.36 4.77
N ILE A 292 5.02 2.64 4.93
CA ILE A 292 5.57 3.73 4.12
C ILE A 292 6.44 4.60 5.01
N ALA A 293 7.75 4.63 4.75
CA ALA A 293 8.65 5.52 5.44
C ALA A 293 8.38 6.98 5.02
N LEU A 294 8.16 7.86 6.00
CA LEU A 294 8.04 9.29 5.77
C LEU A 294 9.42 9.94 5.64
N PRO A 295 9.53 11.11 5.01
CA PRO A 295 10.76 11.88 5.03
C PRO A 295 11.23 12.12 6.47
N GLU A 296 12.55 12.08 6.65
CA GLU A 296 13.19 12.33 7.94
C GLU A 296 12.76 13.69 8.51
N GLN A 297 12.26 13.65 9.73
CA GLN A 297 11.81 14.84 10.45
C GLN A 297 12.81 15.18 11.55
N MET A 298 13.26 16.44 11.56
CA MET A 298 14.18 16.95 12.57
C MET A 298 13.45 17.33 13.86
N ASN A 299 14.16 17.26 14.98
CA ASN A 299 13.66 17.70 16.29
C ASN A 299 12.45 16.92 16.80
N VAL A 300 12.41 15.65 16.47
CA VAL A 300 11.42 14.72 16.97
C VAL A 300 11.91 14.12 18.28
N VAL A 301 10.99 14.00 19.24
CA VAL A 301 11.26 13.35 20.53
C VAL A 301 10.37 12.13 20.67
N ARG A 302 10.96 11.00 21.00
CA ARG A 302 10.26 9.75 21.29
C ARG A 302 10.07 9.59 22.78
N LEU A 303 8.82 9.42 23.22
CA LEU A 303 8.45 9.34 24.64
C LEU A 303 7.35 8.28 24.84
N PRO A 304 7.17 7.77 26.08
CA PRO A 304 6.00 6.95 26.39
C PRO A 304 4.70 7.75 26.28
N LEU A 305 3.62 7.11 25.86
CA LEU A 305 2.29 7.73 25.77
C LEU A 305 1.83 8.39 27.09
N SER A 306 2.28 7.83 28.23
CA SER A 306 1.94 8.32 29.56
C SER A 306 2.38 9.75 29.88
N VAL A 307 3.24 10.37 29.06
CA VAL A 307 3.69 11.76 29.28
C VAL A 307 2.68 12.79 28.78
N LEU A 308 1.76 12.37 27.88
CA LEU A 308 0.81 13.26 27.26
C LEU A 308 -0.39 13.49 28.18
N THR A 309 -0.77 14.76 28.37
CA THR A 309 -2.01 15.13 29.06
C THR A 309 -3.21 14.99 28.13
N GLU A 310 -4.43 15.05 28.68
CA GLU A 310 -5.68 15.02 27.88
C GLU A 310 -5.75 16.15 26.86
N ASP A 311 -5.15 17.31 27.18
CA ASP A 311 -5.09 18.48 26.28
C ASP A 311 -3.94 18.46 25.29
N ALA A 312 -3.31 17.29 25.05
CA ALA A 312 -2.16 17.13 24.18
C ALA A 312 -0.96 18.05 24.53
N GLN A 313 -0.73 18.27 25.81
CA GLN A 313 0.39 19.02 26.35
C GLN A 313 1.33 18.11 27.16
N VAL A 314 2.53 18.59 27.48
CA VAL A 314 3.53 17.84 28.21
C VAL A 314 4.11 18.69 29.33
N TRP A 315 4.26 18.09 30.53
CA TRP A 315 4.93 18.73 31.64
C TRP A 315 6.45 18.57 31.54
N SER A 316 7.15 19.68 31.35
CA SER A 316 8.62 19.76 31.38
C SER A 316 9.11 20.33 32.68
N LEU A 317 10.37 20.06 33.03
CA LEU A 317 11.03 20.61 34.21
C LEU A 317 12.12 21.61 33.81
N SER A 318 12.08 22.79 34.42
CA SER A 318 13.15 23.76 34.29
C SER A 318 14.44 23.28 34.99
N GLN A 319 15.53 24.04 34.84
CA GLN A 319 16.79 23.75 35.54
C GLN A 319 16.66 23.87 37.07
N GLN A 320 15.67 24.61 37.55
CA GLN A 320 15.37 24.84 38.98
C GLN A 320 14.30 23.87 39.50
N ASP A 321 14.04 22.78 38.80
CA ASP A 321 13.05 21.75 39.16
C ASP A 321 11.61 22.30 39.32
N THR A 322 11.25 23.31 38.50
CA THR A 322 9.89 23.84 38.44
C THR A 322 9.16 23.26 37.21
N LEU A 323 7.89 22.91 37.41
CA LEU A 323 7.03 22.41 36.33
C LEU A 323 6.66 23.52 35.36
N GLN A 324 6.73 23.22 34.05
CA GLN A 324 6.29 24.07 32.96
C GLN A 324 5.43 23.26 32.03
N LEU A 325 4.29 23.80 31.63
CA LEU A 325 3.40 23.17 30.67
C LEU A 325 3.79 23.61 29.26
N GLU A 326 4.15 22.65 28.40
CA GLU A 326 4.57 22.92 27.03
C GLU A 326 3.61 22.32 26.01
N GLU A 327 3.27 23.12 25.00
CA GLU A 327 2.50 22.66 23.86
C GLU A 327 3.36 21.85 22.90
N VAL A 328 2.81 20.74 22.41
CA VAL A 328 3.48 19.83 21.49
C VAL A 328 2.60 19.46 20.31
N THR A 329 3.20 19.13 19.19
CA THR A 329 2.52 18.51 18.06
C THR A 329 2.78 17.03 18.10
N LEU A 330 1.72 16.22 18.23
CA LEU A 330 1.80 14.77 18.12
C LEU A 330 1.98 14.40 16.63
N LEU A 331 3.10 13.80 16.29
CA LEU A 331 3.42 13.37 14.93
C LEU A 331 2.93 11.96 14.65
N GLN A 332 3.19 11.06 15.60
CA GLN A 332 2.82 9.64 15.49
C GLN A 332 2.62 9.04 16.88
N GLN A 333 1.73 8.05 16.94
CA GLN A 333 1.54 7.18 18.09
C GLN A 333 1.61 5.73 17.63
N ASN A 334 2.38 4.92 18.33
CA ASN A 334 2.47 3.48 18.08
C ASN A 334 2.48 2.72 19.41
N GLY A 335 1.36 2.06 19.71
CA GLY A 335 1.21 1.34 20.96
C GLY A 335 1.42 2.23 22.19
N HIS A 336 2.53 2.04 22.90
CA HIS A 336 2.85 2.74 24.14
C HIS A 336 3.82 3.92 23.95
N GLU A 337 4.23 4.21 22.74
CA GLU A 337 5.17 5.27 22.40
C GLU A 337 4.54 6.32 21.52
N ILE A 338 5.01 7.55 21.70
CA ILE A 338 4.60 8.71 20.89
C ILE A 338 5.85 9.42 20.36
N TRP A 339 5.71 9.95 19.16
CA TRP A 339 6.65 10.87 18.54
C TRP A 339 6.02 12.25 18.52
N LEU A 340 6.69 13.20 19.11
CA LEU A 340 6.18 14.56 19.22
C LEU A 340 7.27 15.59 18.87
N GLN A 341 6.82 16.80 18.59
CA GLN A 341 7.68 17.95 18.36
C GLN A 341 7.22 19.10 19.25
N PHE A 342 8.16 19.73 19.95
CA PHE A 342 7.88 20.92 20.75
C PHE A 342 7.71 22.15 19.88
N HIS A 343 6.79 23.08 20.26
CA HIS A 343 6.58 24.33 19.53
C HIS A 343 7.73 25.31 19.74
N LYS A 344 8.22 25.41 20.96
CA LYS A 344 9.31 26.33 21.35
C LYS A 344 10.63 25.57 21.52
N ASN A 345 11.76 26.21 21.22
CA ASN A 345 13.11 25.70 21.45
C ASN A 345 13.28 24.21 21.01
N LYS A 346 12.94 23.91 19.77
CA LYS A 346 12.81 22.55 19.23
C LYS A 346 14.04 21.66 19.41
N ASN A 347 15.24 22.25 19.44
CA ASN A 347 16.52 21.52 19.52
C ASN A 347 17.02 21.30 20.96
N GLN A 348 16.29 21.73 21.98
CA GLN A 348 16.75 21.67 23.34
C GLN A 348 16.32 20.37 24.01
N ALA A 349 17.27 19.71 24.69
CA ALA A 349 16.95 18.57 25.56
C ALA A 349 16.10 19.02 26.76
N ARG A 350 15.15 18.21 27.18
CA ARG A 350 14.22 18.48 28.27
C ARG A 350 14.09 17.32 29.23
N ARG A 351 13.78 17.65 30.47
CA ARG A 351 13.34 16.68 31.46
C ARG A 351 11.81 16.69 31.48
N ILE A 352 11.19 15.56 31.21
CA ILE A 352 9.74 15.43 31.03
C ILE A 352 9.16 14.55 32.15
N ALA A 353 8.05 14.97 32.75
CA ALA A 353 7.29 14.17 33.66
C ALA A 353 6.61 12.99 32.97
N VAL A 354 6.94 11.76 33.39
CA VAL A 354 6.45 10.54 32.69
C VAL A 354 5.00 10.21 33.05
N PHE A 355 4.56 10.59 34.24
CA PHE A 355 3.22 10.36 34.75
C PHE A 355 2.66 11.67 35.30
N PRO A 356 2.07 12.53 34.42
CA PRO A 356 1.44 13.78 34.86
C PRO A 356 0.27 13.48 35.79
N LEU A 357 0.18 14.26 36.89
CA LEU A 357 -0.94 14.18 37.83
C LEU A 357 -1.85 15.41 37.63
N SER A 358 -3.14 15.24 37.79
CA SER A 358 -4.12 16.31 37.68
C SER A 358 -3.91 17.45 38.70
N SER A 359 -3.12 17.20 39.76
CA SER A 359 -2.78 18.18 40.78
C SER A 359 -1.53 19.01 40.48
N MET A 360 -0.85 18.79 39.37
CA MET A 360 0.33 19.56 38.98
C MET A 360 -0.07 20.97 38.55
N LEU A 361 0.67 21.95 39.03
CA LEU A 361 0.47 23.36 38.70
C LEU A 361 1.73 23.93 38.03
N GLU A 362 1.55 24.85 37.12
CA GLU A 362 2.64 25.57 36.49
C GLU A 362 3.44 26.38 37.53
N GLY A 363 4.77 26.32 37.46
CA GLY A 363 5.66 26.97 38.45
C GLY A 363 5.86 26.20 39.75
N GLN A 364 5.19 25.05 39.97
CA GLN A 364 5.34 24.23 41.17
C GLN A 364 6.71 23.59 41.21
N GLN A 365 7.41 23.70 42.37
CA GLN A 365 8.66 22.98 42.63
C GLN A 365 8.40 21.51 42.94
N VAL A 366 9.15 20.63 42.27
CA VAL A 366 9.03 19.17 42.40
C VAL A 366 10.39 18.53 42.75
N LEU A 367 10.38 17.28 43.19
CA LEU A 367 11.58 16.47 43.39
C LEU A 367 11.71 15.47 42.22
N PRO A 368 12.61 15.70 41.27
CA PRO A 368 12.74 14.82 40.11
C PRO A 368 13.39 13.49 40.55
N LYS A 369 12.74 12.38 40.14
CA LYS A 369 13.30 11.02 40.20
C LYS A 369 13.54 10.54 38.78
N MET A 370 14.78 10.29 38.41
CA MET A 370 15.11 9.77 37.10
C MET A 370 14.46 8.39 36.89
N ARG A 371 13.82 8.19 35.79
CA ARG A 371 13.37 6.86 35.34
C ARG A 371 14.59 6.01 35.07
N VAL A 372 14.76 4.92 35.81
CA VAL A 372 15.72 3.88 35.43
C VAL A 372 15.07 3.03 34.38
N ASP A 373 15.46 3.23 33.10
CA ASP A 373 15.06 2.33 32.03
C ASP A 373 15.63 0.95 32.33
N LYS A 374 14.77 0.01 32.74
CA LYS A 374 15.13 -1.40 32.69
C LYS A 374 15.31 -1.74 31.18
N PRO A 375 16.44 -2.33 30.78
CA PRO A 375 16.58 -2.82 29.43
C PRO A 375 15.42 -3.79 29.18
N GLN A 376 14.68 -3.54 28.07
CA GLN A 376 13.68 -4.48 27.60
C GLN A 376 14.40 -5.81 27.36
N LEU A 377 14.12 -6.79 28.18
CA LEU A 377 14.37 -8.19 27.84
C LEU A 377 13.51 -8.42 26.58
N GLU A 378 14.19 -8.59 25.44
CA GLU A 378 13.60 -9.10 24.23
C GLU A 378 12.79 -10.34 24.58
N ALA A 379 11.47 -10.21 24.43
CA ALA A 379 10.60 -11.36 24.45
C ALA A 379 10.83 -12.13 23.14
N SER A 380 11.84 -12.98 23.14
CA SER A 380 11.93 -14.12 22.23
C SER A 380 10.99 -15.20 22.78
N LEU A 381 9.83 -15.35 22.17
CA LEU A 381 9.03 -16.56 22.15
C LEU A 381 8.30 -16.63 20.81
#